data_6ab116245ec6cad2435804cc49cdfdd6
#
_entry.id   6ab116245ec6cad2435804cc49cdfdd6
#
_cell.length_a   1.000
_cell.length_b   1.000
_cell.length_c   1.000
_cell.angle_alpha   90.00
_cell.angle_beta   90.00
_cell.angle_gamma   90.00
#
_symmetry.space_group_name_H-M   'P 1'
#
loop_
_entity.id
_entity.type
_entity.pdbx_description
1 polymer ?
#
loop_
_entity_poly.entity_id
_entity_poly.type
_entity_poly.pdbx_seq_one_letter_code
_entity_poly.pdbx_strand_id
1 'polypeptide(L)'
;MSDAKAHSKDSLPSAVLSTCFLFALVSRGIGETFAVFLLPLQQAFGWDRAQVTGIYAVTALAVASVGPLAGYFSGFLGTRRLYAVGGLLLLMAYVGAVHATELWHFYVTLGFCVGAASAFVNVAQTPLIAIWFAGRVGTVFGIIGGAAGIGALLFAPMAQIVIDAHGYRTAYWALAAVVLLLVVPLALLPWRRISAGRDGQGPGPAASDWTLRRAASEPILWAMFAVYFLTSTAIFVIQPQMVAYLVEVGFTPLTAATAIGFAGLSASVGMVLFGWIADRVGRRWALTLSYSSTALGLGVLALMAIWPSPWLLVAYVLTFGLSLGSRGPLIASLAGRIYAGAVLGRVLGFLLIGMGTGTAFGSWIGGELHDHVGGYQANFIVAWTAIALALAPWWLSKELRRL
;
A
#
# COMPACT_ATOMS: atom_id res chain seq x y z
N MET A 1 18.94 23.88 -35.31
CA MET A 1 19.07 22.49 -34.78
C MET A 1 19.60 22.42 -33.34
N SER A 2 20.08 23.52 -32.75
CA SER A 2 20.59 23.63 -31.36
C SER A 2 19.45 23.68 -30.32
N ASP A 3 18.39 24.45 -30.56
CA ASP A 3 17.30 24.68 -29.58
C ASP A 3 16.38 23.48 -29.37
N ALA A 4 16.19 22.63 -30.38
CA ALA A 4 15.40 21.41 -30.24
C ALA A 4 16.06 20.35 -29.32
N LYS A 5 17.40 20.36 -29.20
CA LYS A 5 18.15 19.47 -28.31
C LYS A 5 18.15 19.95 -26.85
N ALA A 6 18.05 21.27 -26.59
CA ALA A 6 17.97 21.84 -25.25
C ALA A 6 16.58 21.58 -24.63
N HIS A 7 15.48 21.78 -25.37
CA HIS A 7 14.11 21.50 -24.92
C HIS A 7 13.87 20.00 -24.61
N SER A 8 14.57 19.09 -25.31
CA SER A 8 14.43 17.65 -25.05
C SER A 8 15.11 17.15 -23.77
N LYS A 9 16.09 17.90 -23.23
CA LYS A 9 16.79 17.55 -21.97
C LYS A 9 15.98 17.93 -20.72
N ASP A 10 15.17 18.98 -20.79
CA ASP A 10 14.37 19.45 -19.66
C ASP A 10 13.06 18.65 -19.45
N SER A 11 12.60 17.91 -20.47
CA SER A 11 11.37 17.13 -20.40
C SER A 11 11.53 15.70 -19.82
N LEU A 12 12.76 15.17 -19.77
CA LEU A 12 12.99 13.78 -19.32
C LEU A 12 12.71 13.55 -17.83
N PRO A 13 13.12 14.43 -16.88
CA PRO A 13 12.78 14.24 -15.46
C PRO A 13 11.26 14.25 -15.21
N SER A 14 10.54 15.15 -15.90
CA SER A 14 9.08 15.20 -15.80
C SER A 14 8.43 13.94 -16.37
N ALA A 15 8.93 13.42 -17.49
CA ALA A 15 8.44 12.16 -18.09
C ALA A 15 8.68 10.96 -17.16
N VAL A 16 9.85 10.88 -16.51
CA VAL A 16 10.15 9.83 -15.52
C VAL A 16 9.22 9.93 -14.33
N LEU A 17 9.03 11.13 -13.77
CA LEU A 17 8.11 11.35 -12.65
C LEU A 17 6.68 10.97 -13.02
N SER A 18 6.19 11.42 -14.18
CA SER A 18 4.85 11.09 -14.67
C SER A 18 4.66 9.59 -14.87
N THR A 19 5.67 8.90 -15.40
CA THR A 19 5.63 7.44 -15.56
C THR A 19 5.51 6.74 -14.21
N CYS A 20 6.37 7.07 -13.24
CA CYS A 20 6.32 6.49 -11.91
C CYS A 20 4.99 6.81 -11.21
N PHE A 21 4.49 8.04 -11.36
CA PHE A 21 3.22 8.49 -10.80
C PHE A 21 2.03 7.72 -11.38
N LEU A 22 1.93 7.62 -12.70
CA LEU A 22 0.83 6.91 -13.37
C LEU A 22 0.83 5.42 -13.05
N PHE A 23 2.01 4.78 -12.99
CA PHE A 23 2.08 3.38 -12.56
C PHE A 23 1.67 3.18 -11.12
N ALA A 24 2.09 4.07 -10.21
CA ALA A 24 1.66 4.02 -8.82
C ALA A 24 0.16 4.28 -8.67
N LEU A 25 -0.38 5.24 -9.43
CA LEU A 25 -1.80 5.58 -9.45
C LEU A 25 -2.64 4.38 -9.89
N VAL A 26 -2.27 3.71 -10.97
CA VAL A 26 -3.03 2.58 -11.49
C VAL A 26 -2.78 1.33 -10.64
N SER A 27 -1.53 0.92 -10.39
CA SER A 27 -1.24 -0.35 -9.71
C SER A 27 -1.71 -0.36 -8.26
N ARG A 28 -1.51 0.73 -7.53
CA ARG A 28 -1.93 0.85 -6.12
C ARG A 28 -3.39 1.29 -6.00
N GLY A 29 -3.80 2.29 -6.80
CA GLY A 29 -5.17 2.80 -6.76
C GLY A 29 -6.20 1.73 -7.11
N ILE A 30 -5.94 0.91 -8.13
CA ILE A 30 -6.80 -0.23 -8.46
C ILE A 30 -6.72 -1.31 -7.37
N GLY A 31 -5.57 -1.53 -6.73
CA GLY A 31 -5.44 -2.46 -5.60
C GLY A 31 -6.38 -2.14 -4.43
N GLU A 32 -6.61 -0.86 -4.16
CA GLU A 32 -7.53 -0.40 -3.11
C GLU A 32 -9.02 -0.63 -3.46
N THR A 33 -9.35 -0.92 -4.73
CA THR A 33 -10.74 -1.23 -5.12
C THR A 33 -11.22 -2.59 -4.60
N PHE A 34 -10.35 -3.45 -4.09
CA PHE A 34 -10.73 -4.78 -3.59
C PHE A 34 -11.92 -4.73 -2.62
N ALA A 35 -11.94 -3.76 -1.71
CA ALA A 35 -13.01 -3.59 -0.73
C ALA A 35 -14.41 -3.40 -1.36
N VAL A 36 -14.47 -2.84 -2.58
CA VAL A 36 -15.71 -2.62 -3.35
C VAL A 36 -16.23 -3.93 -3.94
N PHE A 37 -15.34 -4.88 -4.28
CA PHE A 37 -15.71 -6.15 -4.88
C PHE A 37 -16.11 -7.23 -3.85
N LEU A 38 -15.86 -7.01 -2.57
CA LEU A 38 -16.11 -8.02 -1.53
C LEU A 38 -17.57 -8.48 -1.51
N LEU A 39 -18.53 -7.55 -1.36
CA LEU A 39 -19.96 -7.88 -1.33
C LEU A 39 -20.46 -8.50 -2.65
N PRO A 40 -20.15 -7.93 -3.84
CA PRO A 40 -20.51 -8.54 -5.11
C PRO A 40 -20.00 -9.98 -5.29
N LEU A 41 -18.79 -10.29 -4.82
CA LEU A 41 -18.26 -11.66 -4.89
C LEU A 41 -18.98 -12.60 -3.92
N GLN A 42 -19.24 -12.16 -2.69
CA GLN A 42 -20.03 -12.94 -1.73
C GLN A 42 -21.41 -13.26 -2.27
N GLN A 43 -22.09 -12.27 -2.84
CA GLN A 43 -23.45 -12.45 -3.42
C GLN A 43 -23.43 -13.36 -4.64
N ALA A 44 -22.41 -13.29 -5.49
CA ALA A 44 -22.36 -14.05 -6.73
C ALA A 44 -22.02 -15.53 -6.50
N PHE A 45 -21.20 -15.84 -5.48
CA PHE A 45 -20.65 -17.20 -5.28
C PHE A 45 -21.08 -17.85 -3.95
N GLY A 46 -21.70 -17.10 -3.03
CA GLY A 46 -22.09 -17.62 -1.71
C GLY A 46 -20.90 -17.90 -0.78
N TRP A 47 -19.75 -17.29 -1.02
CA TRP A 47 -18.55 -17.51 -0.21
C TRP A 47 -18.61 -16.78 1.13
N ASP A 48 -17.98 -17.38 2.14
CA ASP A 48 -17.78 -16.75 3.44
C ASP A 48 -16.87 -15.54 3.34
N ARG A 49 -16.98 -14.63 4.29
CA ARG A 49 -16.19 -13.41 4.30
C ARG A 49 -14.70 -13.68 4.40
N ALA A 50 -14.31 -14.66 5.23
CA ALA A 50 -12.92 -15.12 5.34
C ALA A 50 -12.33 -15.60 4.02
N GLN A 51 -13.12 -16.33 3.22
CA GLN A 51 -12.69 -16.81 1.91
C GLN A 51 -12.40 -15.64 0.95
N VAL A 52 -13.26 -14.63 0.91
CA VAL A 52 -13.06 -13.46 0.04
C VAL A 52 -11.92 -12.58 0.54
N THR A 53 -11.85 -12.27 1.84
CA THR A 53 -10.75 -11.47 2.40
C THR A 53 -9.40 -12.18 2.32
N GLY A 54 -9.41 -13.51 2.27
CA GLY A 54 -8.24 -14.34 1.98
C GLY A 54 -7.56 -14.02 0.65
N ILE A 55 -8.30 -13.53 -0.35
CA ILE A 55 -7.74 -13.05 -1.63
C ILE A 55 -6.77 -11.88 -1.36
N TYR A 56 -7.18 -10.94 -0.53
CA TYR A 56 -6.33 -9.80 -0.15
C TYR A 56 -5.13 -10.24 0.71
N ALA A 57 -5.33 -11.24 1.56
CA ALA A 57 -4.23 -11.86 2.32
C ALA A 57 -3.15 -12.44 1.39
N VAL A 58 -3.55 -13.17 0.35
CA VAL A 58 -2.63 -13.69 -0.67
C VAL A 58 -1.94 -12.55 -1.42
N THR A 59 -2.65 -11.46 -1.73
CA THR A 59 -2.03 -10.26 -2.34
C THR A 59 -0.88 -9.73 -1.49
N ALA A 60 -1.10 -9.57 -0.18
CA ALA A 60 -0.09 -9.08 0.75
C ALA A 60 1.13 -10.02 0.86
N LEU A 61 0.89 -11.34 0.94
CA LEU A 61 1.95 -12.34 0.94
C LEU A 61 2.73 -12.36 -0.37
N ALA A 62 2.05 -12.18 -1.51
CA ALA A 62 2.71 -12.10 -2.80
C ALA A 62 3.60 -10.86 -2.90
N VAL A 63 3.16 -9.69 -2.43
CA VAL A 63 4.01 -8.49 -2.35
C VAL A 63 5.25 -8.75 -1.51
N ALA A 64 5.09 -9.36 -0.33
CA ALA A 64 6.18 -9.60 0.62
C ALA A 64 7.19 -10.63 0.10
N SER A 65 6.73 -11.69 -0.59
CA SER A 65 7.58 -12.79 -1.09
C SER A 65 8.20 -12.48 -2.45
N VAL A 66 7.44 -11.87 -3.37
CA VAL A 66 7.92 -11.55 -4.73
C VAL A 66 8.81 -10.31 -4.73
N GLY A 67 8.65 -9.37 -3.79
CA GLY A 67 9.46 -8.15 -3.70
C GLY A 67 10.98 -8.41 -3.69
N PRO A 68 11.51 -9.26 -2.80
CA PRO A 68 12.92 -9.64 -2.80
C PRO A 68 13.38 -10.31 -4.11
N LEU A 69 12.54 -11.15 -4.71
CA LEU A 69 12.81 -11.79 -6.00
C LEU A 69 12.87 -10.76 -7.13
N ALA A 70 11.90 -9.85 -7.20
CA ALA A 70 11.91 -8.76 -8.16
C ALA A 70 13.14 -7.87 -8.00
N GLY A 71 13.57 -7.62 -6.75
CA GLY A 71 14.83 -6.93 -6.43
C GLY A 71 16.07 -7.64 -6.97
N TYR A 72 16.15 -8.95 -6.79
CA TYR A 72 17.22 -9.76 -7.35
C TYR A 72 17.25 -9.72 -8.88
N PHE A 73 16.09 -9.87 -9.51
CA PHE A 73 15.96 -9.81 -10.97
C PHE A 73 16.18 -8.41 -11.56
N SER A 74 16.07 -7.35 -10.76
CA SER A 74 16.20 -5.97 -11.24
C SER A 74 17.56 -5.71 -11.91
N GLY A 75 18.64 -6.35 -11.43
CA GLY A 75 19.97 -6.24 -11.99
C GLY A 75 20.09 -6.83 -13.41
N PHE A 76 19.25 -7.81 -13.78
CA PHE A 76 19.33 -8.49 -15.08
C PHE A 76 18.24 -8.01 -16.05
N LEU A 77 17.03 -7.75 -15.55
CA LEU A 77 15.89 -7.41 -16.39
C LEU A 77 15.87 -5.94 -16.81
N GLY A 78 16.40 -5.06 -15.97
CA GLY A 78 16.29 -3.62 -16.16
C GLY A 78 14.87 -3.09 -15.94
N THR A 79 14.74 -1.79 -15.73
CA THR A 79 13.51 -1.11 -15.30
C THR A 79 12.34 -1.30 -16.30
N ARG A 80 12.62 -1.23 -17.62
CA ARG A 80 11.59 -1.42 -18.66
C ARG A 80 10.88 -2.76 -18.54
N ARG A 81 11.65 -3.86 -18.38
CA ARG A 81 11.09 -5.21 -18.32
C ARG A 81 10.33 -5.43 -17.02
N LEU A 82 10.80 -4.85 -15.90
CA LEU A 82 10.11 -4.94 -14.62
C LEU A 82 8.72 -4.28 -14.71
N TYR A 83 8.62 -3.09 -15.29
CA TYR A 83 7.32 -2.45 -15.51
C TYR A 83 6.43 -3.24 -16.50
N ALA A 84 7.00 -3.78 -17.55
CA ALA A 84 6.25 -4.61 -18.50
C ALA A 84 5.69 -5.88 -17.85
N VAL A 85 6.50 -6.58 -17.06
CA VAL A 85 6.06 -7.76 -16.29
C VAL A 85 4.97 -7.37 -15.29
N GLY A 86 5.16 -6.29 -14.52
CA GLY A 86 4.16 -5.80 -13.59
C GLY A 86 2.84 -5.43 -14.28
N GLY A 87 2.89 -4.72 -15.39
CA GLY A 87 1.71 -4.35 -16.17
C GLY A 87 1.00 -5.55 -16.79
N LEU A 88 1.75 -6.53 -17.33
CA LEU A 88 1.17 -7.77 -17.86
C LEU A 88 0.52 -8.61 -16.77
N LEU A 89 1.14 -8.73 -15.59
CA LEU A 89 0.55 -9.44 -14.45
C LEU A 89 -0.74 -8.77 -13.99
N LEU A 90 -0.80 -7.43 -13.94
CA LEU A 90 -2.05 -6.71 -13.64
C LEU A 90 -3.13 -6.97 -14.69
N LEU A 91 -2.78 -6.93 -15.97
CA LEU A 91 -3.73 -7.22 -17.04
C LEU A 91 -4.24 -8.65 -16.96
N MET A 92 -3.35 -9.62 -16.76
CA MET A 92 -3.73 -11.02 -16.55
C MET A 92 -4.61 -11.22 -15.33
N ALA A 93 -4.36 -10.47 -14.24
CA ALA A 93 -5.16 -10.52 -13.03
C ALA A 93 -6.62 -10.15 -13.31
N TYR A 94 -6.85 -8.99 -13.91
CA TYR A 94 -8.22 -8.50 -14.14
C TYR A 94 -8.94 -9.26 -15.25
N VAL A 95 -8.26 -9.58 -16.35
CA VAL A 95 -8.83 -10.43 -17.42
C VAL A 95 -9.15 -11.83 -16.87
N GLY A 96 -8.24 -12.41 -16.09
CA GLY A 96 -8.47 -13.71 -15.44
C GLY A 96 -9.64 -13.70 -14.45
N ALA A 97 -9.78 -12.61 -13.67
CA ALA A 97 -10.89 -12.46 -12.72
C ALA A 97 -12.27 -12.40 -13.40
N VAL A 98 -12.37 -11.89 -14.63
CA VAL A 98 -13.62 -11.90 -15.40
C VAL A 98 -14.11 -13.33 -15.67
N HIS A 99 -13.17 -14.23 -15.96
CA HIS A 99 -13.46 -15.65 -16.31
C HIS A 99 -13.39 -16.58 -15.10
N ALA A 100 -13.07 -16.05 -13.92
CA ALA A 100 -12.98 -16.83 -12.70
C ALA A 100 -14.35 -17.34 -12.26
N THR A 101 -14.41 -18.62 -11.91
CA THR A 101 -15.63 -19.32 -11.45
C THR A 101 -15.43 -19.96 -10.07
N GLU A 102 -14.18 -20.24 -9.70
CA GLU A 102 -13.82 -20.90 -8.46
C GLU A 102 -12.98 -19.96 -7.58
N LEU A 103 -13.02 -20.16 -6.27
CA LEU A 103 -12.30 -19.31 -5.31
C LEU A 103 -10.78 -19.27 -5.57
N TRP A 104 -10.18 -20.41 -5.91
CA TRP A 104 -8.74 -20.47 -6.18
C TRP A 104 -8.32 -19.67 -7.42
N HIS A 105 -9.23 -19.50 -8.43
CA HIS A 105 -8.97 -18.61 -9.56
C HIS A 105 -8.73 -17.17 -9.07
N PHE A 106 -9.53 -16.69 -8.12
CA PHE A 106 -9.37 -15.35 -7.55
C PHE A 106 -8.11 -15.24 -6.68
N TYR A 107 -7.73 -16.30 -5.97
CA TYR A 107 -6.47 -16.33 -5.22
C TYR A 107 -5.26 -16.20 -6.14
N VAL A 108 -5.29 -16.84 -7.31
CA VAL A 108 -4.21 -16.74 -8.29
C VAL A 108 -4.26 -15.39 -9.01
N THR A 109 -5.42 -14.98 -9.51
CA THR A 109 -5.56 -13.77 -10.33
C THR A 109 -5.47 -12.51 -9.48
N LEU A 110 -6.43 -12.24 -8.61
CA LEU A 110 -6.46 -11.03 -7.78
C LEU A 110 -5.49 -11.12 -6.60
N GLY A 111 -5.29 -12.31 -6.04
CA GLY A 111 -4.33 -12.50 -4.95
C GLY A 111 -2.88 -12.42 -5.46
N PHE A 112 -2.40 -13.49 -6.06
CA PHE A 112 -0.98 -13.60 -6.42
C PHE A 112 -0.56 -12.63 -7.52
N CYS A 113 -1.29 -12.55 -8.65
CA CYS A 113 -0.87 -11.73 -9.78
C CYS A 113 -0.87 -10.23 -9.45
N VAL A 114 -1.88 -9.71 -8.73
CA VAL A 114 -1.90 -8.29 -8.31
C VAL A 114 -0.76 -8.00 -7.32
N GLY A 115 -0.52 -8.89 -6.35
CA GLY A 115 0.56 -8.74 -5.39
C GLY A 115 1.94 -8.77 -6.06
N ALA A 116 2.18 -9.74 -6.93
CA ALA A 116 3.41 -9.85 -7.70
C ALA A 116 3.62 -8.62 -8.61
N ALA A 117 2.57 -8.18 -9.32
CA ALA A 117 2.62 -6.98 -10.15
C ALA A 117 3.02 -5.74 -9.35
N SER A 118 2.41 -5.54 -8.17
CA SER A 118 2.73 -4.44 -7.26
C SER A 118 4.18 -4.49 -6.79
N ALA A 119 4.72 -5.69 -6.51
CA ALA A 119 6.12 -5.88 -6.14
C ALA A 119 7.06 -5.47 -7.29
N PHE A 120 6.80 -5.93 -8.52
CA PHE A 120 7.60 -5.56 -9.69
C PHE A 120 7.58 -4.06 -9.97
N VAL A 121 6.41 -3.41 -9.91
CA VAL A 121 6.26 -1.97 -10.10
C VAL A 121 7.01 -1.18 -9.03
N ASN A 122 6.90 -1.56 -7.75
CA ASN A 122 7.60 -0.91 -6.65
C ASN A 122 9.13 -0.99 -6.80
N VAL A 123 9.65 -2.16 -7.19
CA VAL A 123 11.07 -2.35 -7.43
C VAL A 123 11.55 -1.54 -8.64
N ALA A 124 10.75 -1.47 -9.71
CA ALA A 124 11.11 -0.74 -10.92
C ALA A 124 11.24 0.78 -10.71
N GLN A 125 10.43 1.37 -9.81
CA GLN A 125 10.46 2.83 -9.55
C GLN A 125 11.72 3.26 -8.78
N THR A 126 12.18 2.46 -7.83
CA THR A 126 13.22 2.83 -6.87
C THR A 126 14.52 3.33 -7.52
N PRO A 127 15.13 2.60 -8.48
CA PRO A 127 16.34 3.06 -9.15
C PRO A 127 16.11 4.32 -10.01
N LEU A 128 14.94 4.45 -10.66
CA LEU A 128 14.62 5.63 -11.44
C LEU A 128 14.58 6.89 -10.58
N ILE A 129 13.94 6.80 -9.41
CA ILE A 129 13.85 7.91 -8.47
C ILE A 129 15.26 8.28 -7.95
N ALA A 130 16.06 7.29 -7.59
CA ALA A 130 17.41 7.52 -7.09
C ALA A 130 18.34 8.18 -8.12
N ILE A 131 18.26 7.77 -9.39
CA ILE A 131 19.10 8.29 -10.48
C ILE A 131 18.68 9.70 -10.91
N TRP A 132 17.38 9.92 -11.09
CA TRP A 132 16.88 11.18 -11.66
C TRP A 132 16.65 12.29 -10.61
N PHE A 133 16.45 11.92 -9.34
CA PHE A 133 16.05 12.84 -8.27
C PHE A 133 16.91 12.71 -7.01
N ALA A 134 18.21 12.45 -7.16
CA ALA A 134 19.14 12.22 -6.05
C ALA A 134 19.08 13.29 -4.93
N GLY A 135 18.86 14.58 -5.29
CA GLY A 135 18.72 15.66 -4.31
C GLY A 135 17.32 15.83 -3.70
N ARG A 136 16.29 15.12 -4.19
CA ARG A 136 14.88 15.29 -3.81
C ARG A 136 14.13 13.96 -3.71
N VAL A 137 14.84 12.90 -3.41
CA VAL A 137 14.31 11.53 -3.35
C VAL A 137 13.07 11.44 -2.46
N GLY A 138 13.11 12.01 -1.27
CA GLY A 138 11.98 12.01 -0.32
C GLY A 138 10.73 12.70 -0.86
N THR A 139 10.89 13.87 -1.50
CA THR A 139 9.77 14.61 -2.11
C THR A 139 9.12 13.80 -3.23
N VAL A 140 9.94 13.16 -4.08
CA VAL A 140 9.45 12.37 -5.22
C VAL A 140 8.73 11.10 -4.73
N PHE A 141 9.26 10.41 -3.72
CA PHE A 141 8.54 9.30 -3.09
C PHE A 141 7.22 9.74 -2.46
N GLY A 142 7.18 10.94 -1.88
CA GLY A 142 5.94 11.52 -1.36
C GLY A 142 4.90 11.77 -2.45
N ILE A 143 5.29 12.35 -3.58
CA ILE A 143 4.40 12.58 -4.74
C ILE A 143 3.88 11.25 -5.29
N ILE A 144 4.74 10.25 -5.46
CA ILE A 144 4.36 8.94 -5.97
C ILE A 144 3.49 8.19 -4.94
N GLY A 145 3.77 8.36 -3.65
CA GLY A 145 2.90 7.84 -2.58
C GLY A 145 1.50 8.46 -2.63
N GLY A 146 1.41 9.76 -2.93
CA GLY A 146 0.15 10.47 -3.14
C GLY A 146 -0.69 9.92 -4.30
N ALA A 147 -0.03 9.39 -5.34
CA ALA A 147 -0.72 8.77 -6.47
C ALA A 147 -1.63 7.60 -6.05
N ALA A 148 -1.23 6.83 -5.04
CA ALA A 148 -2.06 5.72 -4.53
C ALA A 148 -3.40 6.23 -3.96
N GLY A 149 -3.37 7.32 -3.18
CA GLY A 149 -4.57 7.93 -2.62
C GLY A 149 -5.49 8.54 -3.68
N ILE A 150 -4.91 9.24 -4.68
CA ILE A 150 -5.67 9.76 -5.82
C ILE A 150 -6.28 8.60 -6.62
N GLY A 151 -5.52 7.51 -6.84
CA GLY A 151 -6.00 6.32 -7.52
C GLY A 151 -7.16 5.65 -6.78
N ALA A 152 -7.08 5.51 -5.46
CA ALA A 152 -8.19 4.98 -4.64
C ALA A 152 -9.45 5.85 -4.77
N LEU A 153 -9.30 7.18 -4.73
CA LEU A 153 -10.42 8.12 -4.88
C LEU A 153 -11.07 8.06 -6.26
N LEU A 154 -10.31 7.77 -7.30
CA LEU A 154 -10.82 7.66 -8.67
C LEU A 154 -11.44 6.27 -8.92
N PHE A 155 -10.69 5.20 -8.64
CA PHE A 155 -11.05 3.87 -9.09
C PHE A 155 -12.10 3.18 -8.20
N ALA A 156 -12.15 3.44 -6.88
CA ALA A 156 -13.12 2.78 -6.02
C ALA A 156 -14.57 3.22 -6.33
N PRO A 157 -14.91 4.54 -6.41
CA PRO A 157 -16.24 4.97 -6.83
C PRO A 157 -16.58 4.58 -8.27
N MET A 158 -15.59 4.67 -9.21
CA MET A 158 -15.81 4.26 -10.60
C MET A 158 -16.15 2.76 -10.69
N ALA A 159 -15.42 1.91 -9.98
CA ALA A 159 -15.70 0.49 -9.93
C ALA A 159 -17.10 0.23 -9.36
N GLN A 160 -17.50 0.92 -8.29
CA GLN A 160 -18.83 0.79 -7.70
C GLN A 160 -19.93 1.17 -8.68
N ILE A 161 -19.81 2.31 -9.37
CA ILE A 161 -20.80 2.76 -10.38
C ILE A 161 -20.96 1.69 -11.48
N VAL A 162 -19.84 1.11 -11.95
CA VAL A 162 -19.89 0.06 -12.98
C VAL A 162 -20.50 -1.24 -12.43
N ILE A 163 -20.20 -1.59 -11.19
CA ILE A 163 -20.77 -2.76 -10.52
C ILE A 163 -22.29 -2.61 -10.40
N ASP A 164 -22.76 -1.47 -9.94
CA ASP A 164 -24.20 -1.20 -9.75
C ASP A 164 -24.97 -1.22 -11.08
N ALA A 165 -24.35 -0.74 -12.17
CA ALA A 165 -25.00 -0.67 -13.46
C ALA A 165 -24.88 -1.96 -14.29
N HIS A 166 -23.74 -2.68 -14.23
CA HIS A 166 -23.41 -3.75 -15.17
C HIS A 166 -22.80 -5.00 -14.50
N GLY A 167 -22.69 -5.00 -13.18
CA GLY A 167 -22.13 -6.10 -12.40
C GLY A 167 -20.59 -6.13 -12.33
N TYR A 168 -20.07 -6.95 -11.41
CA TYR A 168 -18.65 -7.02 -11.07
C TYR A 168 -17.74 -7.45 -12.23
N ARG A 169 -18.22 -8.33 -13.13
CA ARG A 169 -17.43 -8.77 -14.29
C ARG A 169 -17.12 -7.63 -15.25
N THR A 170 -18.11 -6.76 -15.52
CA THR A 170 -17.91 -5.58 -16.34
C THR A 170 -16.96 -4.58 -15.68
N ALA A 171 -17.01 -4.46 -14.36
CA ALA A 171 -16.05 -3.63 -13.62
C ALA A 171 -14.61 -4.16 -13.75
N TYR A 172 -14.38 -5.48 -13.70
CA TYR A 172 -13.04 -6.05 -13.97
C TYR A 172 -12.58 -5.80 -15.42
N TRP A 173 -13.48 -5.88 -16.42
CA TRP A 173 -13.14 -5.47 -17.79
C TRP A 173 -12.74 -4.00 -17.89
N ALA A 174 -13.47 -3.12 -17.20
CA ALA A 174 -13.12 -1.69 -17.15
C ALA A 174 -11.73 -1.45 -16.52
N LEU A 175 -11.42 -2.14 -15.41
CA LEU A 175 -10.10 -2.07 -14.79
C LEU A 175 -9.00 -2.65 -15.69
N ALA A 176 -9.27 -3.77 -16.38
CA ALA A 176 -8.34 -4.32 -17.37
C ALA A 176 -8.06 -3.34 -18.52
N ALA A 177 -9.09 -2.63 -18.99
CA ALA A 177 -8.92 -1.59 -20.02
C ALA A 177 -8.05 -0.42 -19.52
N VAL A 178 -8.23 0.03 -18.27
CA VAL A 178 -7.37 1.05 -17.66
C VAL A 178 -5.92 0.59 -17.59
N VAL A 179 -5.68 -0.66 -17.17
CA VAL A 179 -4.32 -1.24 -17.14
C VAL A 179 -3.72 -1.31 -18.56
N LEU A 180 -4.51 -1.73 -19.54
CA LEU A 180 -4.06 -1.80 -20.94
C LEU A 180 -3.65 -0.41 -21.48
N LEU A 181 -4.45 0.62 -21.17
CA LEU A 181 -4.14 2.02 -21.52
C LEU A 181 -2.85 2.52 -20.87
N LEU A 182 -2.46 1.96 -19.71
CA LEU A 182 -1.19 2.26 -19.06
C LEU A 182 -0.02 1.51 -19.71
N VAL A 183 -0.20 0.22 -20.03
CA VAL A 183 0.88 -0.65 -20.54
C VAL A 183 1.28 -0.27 -21.97
N VAL A 184 0.32 0.14 -22.82
CA VAL A 184 0.59 0.49 -24.21
C VAL A 184 1.55 1.69 -24.34
N PRO A 185 1.34 2.83 -23.68
CA PRO A 185 2.29 3.95 -23.71
C PRO A 185 3.68 3.59 -23.17
N LEU A 186 3.76 2.63 -22.25
CA LEU A 186 5.03 2.14 -21.73
C LEU A 186 5.96 1.63 -22.82
N ALA A 187 5.43 0.95 -23.84
CA ALA A 187 6.22 0.44 -24.95
C ALA A 187 6.84 1.58 -25.80
N LEU A 188 6.19 2.75 -25.82
CA LEU A 188 6.57 3.92 -26.62
C LEU A 188 7.60 4.84 -25.94
N LEU A 189 7.86 4.65 -24.63
CA LEU A 189 8.80 5.49 -23.89
C LEU A 189 10.26 5.28 -24.36
N PRO A 190 11.09 6.35 -24.35
CA PRO A 190 12.49 6.27 -24.75
C PRO A 190 13.36 5.64 -23.63
N TRP A 191 13.13 4.38 -23.34
CA TRP A 191 13.76 3.64 -22.20
C TRP A 191 15.28 3.71 -22.18
N ARG A 192 15.94 3.75 -23.35
CA ARG A 192 17.40 3.89 -23.42
C ARG A 192 17.88 5.17 -22.76
N ARG A 193 17.13 6.28 -22.94
CA ARG A 193 17.45 7.58 -22.32
C ARG A 193 17.03 7.62 -20.85
N ILE A 194 15.89 7.02 -20.52
CA ILE A 194 15.38 6.94 -19.15
C ILE A 194 16.32 6.11 -18.26
N SER A 195 16.82 4.98 -18.74
CA SER A 195 17.71 4.07 -18.00
C SER A 195 19.16 4.55 -17.95
N ALA A 196 19.62 5.36 -18.91
CA ALA A 196 20.98 5.89 -18.91
C ALA A 196 21.23 6.89 -17.76
N GLY A 197 20.16 7.49 -17.23
CA GLY A 197 20.28 8.45 -16.11
C GLY A 197 20.87 9.79 -16.50
N ARG A 198 20.97 10.67 -15.51
CA ARG A 198 21.76 11.89 -15.57
C ARG A 198 23.16 11.51 -15.07
N ASP A 199 24.22 11.83 -15.81
CA ASP A 199 25.61 11.54 -15.44
C ASP A 199 25.89 12.00 -14.00
N GLY A 200 25.75 11.08 -13.07
CA GLY A 200 25.91 11.33 -11.66
C GLY A 200 25.91 10.02 -10.88
N GLN A 201 27.09 9.57 -10.51
CA GLN A 201 27.26 8.50 -9.55
C GLN A 201 26.52 8.87 -8.27
N GLY A 202 25.44 8.18 -7.95
CA GLY A 202 24.91 8.21 -6.59
C GLY A 202 26.04 7.81 -5.61
N PRO A 203 26.11 8.38 -4.42
CA PRO A 203 27.08 7.97 -3.43
C PRO A 203 27.00 6.47 -3.25
N GLY A 204 28.10 5.78 -3.45
CA GLY A 204 28.22 4.35 -3.21
C GLY A 204 27.77 4.03 -1.77
N PRO A 205 27.33 2.80 -1.48
CA PRO A 205 26.90 2.42 -0.14
C PRO A 205 28.02 2.76 0.84
N ALA A 206 27.70 3.59 1.85
CA ALA A 206 28.64 3.89 2.92
C ALA A 206 29.12 2.59 3.56
N ALA A 207 30.41 2.48 3.79
CA ALA A 207 30.97 1.34 4.52
C ALA A 207 30.31 1.27 5.90
N SER A 208 29.76 0.12 6.26
CA SER A 208 29.14 -0.09 7.55
C SER A 208 29.53 -1.48 8.08
N ASP A 209 29.78 -1.55 9.38
CA ASP A 209 30.14 -2.80 10.07
C ASP A 209 28.93 -3.71 10.32
N TRP A 210 27.74 -3.33 9.86
CA TRP A 210 26.52 -4.06 10.02
C TRP A 210 26.41 -5.21 9.01
N THR A 211 26.17 -6.42 9.51
CA THR A 211 25.76 -7.59 8.73
C THR A 211 24.32 -7.95 9.10
N LEU A 212 23.59 -8.62 8.18
CA LEU A 212 22.22 -9.06 8.47
C LEU A 212 22.17 -9.99 9.69
N ARG A 213 23.17 -10.85 9.86
CA ARG A 213 23.27 -11.75 11.02
C ARG A 213 23.41 -10.97 12.34
N ARG A 214 24.24 -9.93 12.36
CA ARG A 214 24.39 -9.04 13.52
C ARG A 214 23.11 -8.26 13.78
N ALA A 215 22.46 -7.73 12.74
CA ALA A 215 21.18 -7.05 12.89
C ALA A 215 20.10 -7.98 13.46
N ALA A 216 20.05 -9.24 13.01
CA ALA A 216 19.09 -10.25 13.48
C ALA A 216 19.34 -10.69 14.95
N SER A 217 20.53 -10.49 15.50
CA SER A 217 20.79 -10.73 16.93
C SER A 217 20.34 -9.58 17.83
N GLU A 218 20.00 -8.42 17.27
CA GLU A 218 19.57 -7.25 18.05
C GLU A 218 18.06 -7.26 18.32
N PRO A 219 17.62 -7.12 19.57
CA PRO A 219 16.19 -7.09 19.92
C PRO A 219 15.41 -5.98 19.21
N ILE A 220 16.07 -4.87 18.88
CA ILE A 220 15.46 -3.73 18.22
C ILE A 220 14.91 -4.07 16.82
N LEU A 221 15.57 -4.95 16.05
CA LEU A 221 15.09 -5.39 14.76
C LEU A 221 13.75 -6.14 14.87
N TRP A 222 13.68 -7.04 15.87
CA TRP A 222 12.45 -7.81 16.12
C TRP A 222 11.33 -6.95 16.68
N ALA A 223 11.66 -5.96 17.51
CA ALA A 223 10.68 -4.97 17.97
C ALA A 223 10.11 -4.17 16.78
N MET A 224 10.94 -3.73 15.85
CA MET A 224 10.49 -3.04 14.64
C MET A 224 9.66 -3.96 13.73
N PHE A 225 10.05 -5.23 13.59
CA PHE A 225 9.27 -6.22 12.86
C PHE A 225 7.89 -6.43 13.48
N ALA A 226 7.83 -6.62 14.81
CA ALA A 226 6.57 -6.77 15.53
C ALA A 226 5.68 -5.52 15.41
N VAL A 227 6.26 -4.33 15.47
CA VAL A 227 5.54 -3.06 15.24
C VAL A 227 4.94 -3.01 13.83
N TYR A 228 5.68 -3.41 12.80
CA TYR A 228 5.15 -3.47 11.42
C TYR A 228 4.03 -4.52 11.31
N PHE A 229 4.23 -5.71 11.86
CA PHE A 229 3.23 -6.77 11.88
C PHE A 229 1.94 -6.34 12.57
N LEU A 230 2.03 -5.86 13.81
CA LEU A 230 0.88 -5.45 14.61
C LEU A 230 0.16 -4.24 14.02
N THR A 231 0.90 -3.26 13.49
CA THR A 231 0.32 -2.09 12.82
C THR A 231 -0.48 -2.51 11.59
N SER A 232 0.07 -3.40 10.78
CA SER A 232 -0.61 -3.89 9.58
C SER A 232 -1.82 -4.75 9.95
N THR A 233 -1.70 -5.62 10.94
CA THR A 233 -2.83 -6.39 11.47
C THR A 233 -3.96 -5.47 11.92
N ALA A 234 -3.67 -4.44 12.70
CA ALA A 234 -4.66 -3.50 13.21
C ALA A 234 -5.45 -2.76 12.12
N ILE A 235 -4.79 -2.43 11.02
CA ILE A 235 -5.41 -1.74 9.89
C ILE A 235 -6.20 -2.74 9.04
N PHE A 236 -5.56 -3.83 8.64
CA PHE A 236 -6.10 -4.73 7.63
C PHE A 236 -7.09 -5.77 8.15
N VAL A 237 -7.33 -5.83 9.46
CA VAL A 237 -8.46 -6.59 10.04
C VAL A 237 -9.82 -5.99 9.62
N ILE A 238 -9.86 -4.69 9.25
CA ILE A 238 -11.08 -3.98 8.86
C ILE A 238 -11.01 -3.47 7.41
N GLN A 239 -9.85 -2.96 6.97
CA GLN A 239 -9.71 -2.25 5.69
C GLN A 239 -10.28 -2.99 4.47
N PRO A 240 -10.02 -4.30 4.25
CA PRO A 240 -10.58 -5.01 3.10
C PRO A 240 -12.11 -5.14 3.12
N GLN A 241 -12.70 -5.03 4.32
CA GLN A 241 -14.14 -5.16 4.56
C GLN A 241 -14.84 -3.82 4.75
N MET A 242 -14.12 -2.70 4.58
CA MET A 242 -14.63 -1.38 4.97
C MET A 242 -15.89 -0.98 4.18
N VAL A 243 -15.98 -1.29 2.87
CA VAL A 243 -17.19 -1.04 2.08
C VAL A 243 -18.35 -1.86 2.64
N ALA A 244 -18.12 -3.15 2.90
CA ALA A 244 -19.14 -4.04 3.43
C ALA A 244 -19.65 -3.56 4.78
N TYR A 245 -18.73 -3.18 5.69
CA TYR A 245 -19.08 -2.60 6.98
C TYR A 245 -19.95 -1.36 6.85
N LEU A 246 -19.55 -0.39 6.01
CA LEU A 246 -20.29 0.86 5.83
C LEU A 246 -21.68 0.62 5.20
N VAL A 247 -21.80 -0.37 4.32
CA VAL A 247 -23.11 -0.76 3.75
C VAL A 247 -23.99 -1.42 4.81
N GLU A 248 -23.45 -2.29 5.64
CA GLU A 248 -24.18 -2.94 6.72
C GLU A 248 -24.69 -1.95 7.79
N VAL A 249 -23.96 -0.87 8.06
CA VAL A 249 -24.42 0.20 8.95
C VAL A 249 -25.36 1.20 8.30
N GLY A 250 -25.70 1.04 7.00
CA GLY A 250 -26.76 1.77 6.31
C GLY A 250 -26.31 2.82 5.31
N PHE A 251 -25.03 2.92 4.96
CA PHE A 251 -24.58 3.79 3.88
C PHE A 251 -24.78 3.12 2.51
N THR A 252 -24.96 3.92 1.46
CA THR A 252 -24.99 3.38 0.10
C THR A 252 -23.61 2.87 -0.33
N PRO A 253 -23.54 1.83 -1.20
CA PRO A 253 -22.25 1.31 -1.69
C PRO A 253 -21.36 2.37 -2.31
N LEU A 254 -21.94 3.32 -3.07
CA LEU A 254 -21.19 4.43 -3.66
C LEU A 254 -20.64 5.40 -2.60
N THR A 255 -21.41 5.70 -1.55
CA THR A 255 -20.92 6.53 -0.44
C THR A 255 -19.78 5.83 0.29
N ALA A 256 -19.89 4.52 0.54
CA ALA A 256 -18.85 3.72 1.18
C ALA A 256 -17.57 3.68 0.33
N ALA A 257 -17.68 3.42 -0.97
CA ALA A 257 -16.55 3.44 -1.91
C ALA A 257 -15.86 4.81 -1.98
N THR A 258 -16.66 5.89 -1.99
CA THR A 258 -16.16 7.27 -1.99
C THR A 258 -15.43 7.61 -0.69
N ALA A 259 -15.94 7.18 0.46
CA ALA A 259 -15.29 7.37 1.76
C ALA A 259 -13.91 6.70 1.83
N ILE A 260 -13.77 5.48 1.30
CA ILE A 260 -12.48 4.79 1.18
C ILE A 260 -11.52 5.57 0.27
N GLY A 261 -12.01 6.07 -0.85
CA GLY A 261 -11.22 6.92 -1.74
C GLY A 261 -10.68 8.16 -1.03
N PHE A 262 -11.52 8.86 -0.27
CA PHE A 262 -11.10 10.00 0.55
C PHE A 262 -10.16 9.60 1.68
N ALA A 263 -10.34 8.44 2.31
CA ALA A 263 -9.40 7.93 3.31
C ALA A 263 -8.02 7.65 2.69
N GLY A 264 -7.95 7.09 1.48
CA GLY A 264 -6.72 6.92 0.72
C GLY A 264 -6.02 8.25 0.39
N LEU A 265 -6.79 9.25 -0.05
CA LEU A 265 -6.25 10.60 -0.28
C LEU A 265 -5.74 11.23 1.02
N SER A 266 -6.50 11.11 2.11
CA SER A 266 -6.11 11.59 3.44
C SER A 266 -4.85 10.90 3.94
N ALA A 267 -4.64 9.61 3.64
CA ALA A 267 -3.42 8.89 3.99
C ALA A 267 -2.18 9.53 3.34
N SER A 268 -2.30 10.02 2.11
CA SER A 268 -1.22 10.73 1.42
C SER A 268 -0.90 12.06 2.09
N VAL A 269 -1.91 12.82 2.49
CA VAL A 269 -1.74 14.07 3.27
C VAL A 269 -1.15 13.76 4.64
N GLY A 270 -1.64 12.72 5.29
CA GLY A 270 -1.16 12.26 6.60
C GLY A 270 0.32 11.86 6.58
N MET A 271 0.80 11.25 5.50
CA MET A 271 2.22 10.90 5.36
C MET A 271 3.11 12.15 5.47
N VAL A 272 2.73 13.25 4.82
CA VAL A 272 3.46 14.53 4.88
C VAL A 272 3.30 15.17 6.25
N LEU A 273 2.07 15.22 6.77
CA LEU A 273 1.75 15.85 8.05
C LEU A 273 2.50 15.19 9.22
N PHE A 274 2.43 13.87 9.34
CA PHE A 274 3.11 13.14 10.42
C PHE A 274 4.63 13.14 10.25
N GLY A 275 5.15 13.20 9.02
CA GLY A 275 6.57 13.44 8.77
C GLY A 275 7.00 14.79 9.33
N TRP A 276 6.26 15.87 9.03
CA TRP A 276 6.51 17.20 9.55
C TRP A 276 6.38 17.28 11.10
N ILE A 277 5.39 16.60 11.68
CA ILE A 277 5.26 16.50 13.15
C ILE A 277 6.48 15.80 13.73
N ALA A 278 6.95 14.71 13.12
CA ALA A 278 8.11 13.96 13.59
C ALA A 278 9.40 14.80 13.60
N ASP A 279 9.55 15.70 12.64
CA ASP A 279 10.71 16.61 12.57
C ASP A 279 10.66 17.69 13.65
N ARG A 280 9.47 18.09 14.13
CA ARG A 280 9.30 19.16 15.12
C ARG A 280 9.23 18.66 16.57
N VAL A 281 8.44 17.62 16.82
CA VAL A 281 8.18 17.14 18.21
C VAL A 281 8.82 15.78 18.48
N GLY A 282 9.51 15.22 17.49
CA GLY A 282 10.18 13.94 17.60
C GLY A 282 9.29 12.76 17.17
N ARG A 283 9.95 11.68 16.70
CA ARG A 283 9.30 10.49 16.11
C ARG A 283 8.36 9.77 17.07
N ARG A 284 8.75 9.66 18.33
CA ARG A 284 7.95 9.01 19.37
C ARG A 284 6.57 9.64 19.52
N TRP A 285 6.50 10.96 19.59
CA TRP A 285 5.24 11.68 19.71
C TRP A 285 4.44 11.64 18.41
N ALA A 286 5.10 11.74 17.26
CA ALA A 286 4.44 11.59 15.96
C ALA A 286 3.80 10.21 15.80
N LEU A 287 4.49 9.13 16.21
CA LEU A 287 3.96 7.78 16.19
C LEU A 287 2.81 7.63 17.21
N THR A 288 2.97 8.14 18.42
CA THR A 288 1.90 8.10 19.43
C THR A 288 0.65 8.78 18.92
N LEU A 289 0.78 9.98 18.34
CA LEU A 289 -0.34 10.71 17.76
C LEU A 289 -0.98 9.95 16.59
N SER A 290 -0.17 9.33 15.71
CA SER A 290 -0.68 8.51 14.62
C SER A 290 -1.46 7.29 15.12
N TYR A 291 -0.95 6.57 16.12
CA TYR A 291 -1.66 5.44 16.73
C TYR A 291 -2.93 5.86 17.44
N SER A 292 -2.89 6.96 18.20
CA SER A 292 -4.08 7.53 18.85
C SER A 292 -5.13 7.97 17.84
N SER A 293 -4.73 8.56 16.71
CA SER A 293 -5.63 8.92 15.62
C SER A 293 -6.31 7.69 15.02
N THR A 294 -5.59 6.57 14.81
CA THR A 294 -6.19 5.32 14.36
C THR A 294 -7.15 4.73 15.39
N ALA A 295 -6.76 4.73 16.68
CA ALA A 295 -7.61 4.23 17.76
C ALA A 295 -8.91 5.04 17.86
N LEU A 296 -8.81 6.36 17.72
CA LEU A 296 -9.98 7.25 17.65
C LEU A 296 -10.85 6.96 16.43
N GLY A 297 -10.24 6.76 15.27
CA GLY A 297 -10.95 6.41 14.04
C GLY A 297 -11.70 5.07 14.14
N LEU A 298 -11.11 4.07 14.82
CA LEU A 298 -11.81 2.82 15.15
C LEU A 298 -12.98 3.06 16.10
N GLY A 299 -12.85 3.98 17.07
CA GLY A 299 -13.95 4.41 17.93
C GLY A 299 -15.07 5.09 17.16
N VAL A 300 -14.73 5.93 16.18
CA VAL A 300 -15.69 6.55 15.27
C VAL A 300 -16.43 5.48 14.44
N LEU A 301 -15.71 4.48 13.92
CA LEU A 301 -16.34 3.36 13.21
C LEU A 301 -17.28 2.57 14.15
N ALA A 302 -16.84 2.23 15.35
CA ALA A 302 -17.69 1.53 16.31
C ALA A 302 -18.96 2.34 16.69
N LEU A 303 -18.84 3.67 16.77
CA LEU A 303 -19.97 4.56 17.03
C LEU A 303 -20.95 4.60 15.84
N MET A 304 -20.46 4.49 14.59
CA MET A 304 -21.33 4.43 13.41
C MET A 304 -22.24 3.20 13.40
N ALA A 305 -21.84 2.10 14.03
CA ALA A 305 -22.71 0.91 14.17
C ALA A 305 -23.97 1.21 15.00
N ILE A 306 -23.92 2.21 15.89
CA ILE A 306 -25.04 2.62 16.76
C ILE A 306 -25.78 3.82 16.14
N TRP A 307 -25.03 4.73 15.56
CA TRP A 307 -25.57 5.98 15.02
C TRP A 307 -24.90 6.32 13.67
N PRO A 308 -25.40 5.79 12.54
CA PRO A 308 -24.87 6.10 11.23
C PRO A 308 -25.11 7.58 10.89
N SER A 309 -24.03 8.34 10.74
CA SER A 309 -24.07 9.76 10.43
C SER A 309 -23.00 10.13 9.41
N PRO A 310 -23.33 10.96 8.39
CA PRO A 310 -22.35 11.49 7.44
C PRO A 310 -21.17 12.21 8.13
N TRP A 311 -21.41 12.87 9.26
CA TRP A 311 -20.37 13.55 10.02
C TRP A 311 -19.38 12.58 10.66
N LEU A 312 -19.83 11.41 11.10
CA LEU A 312 -18.95 10.36 11.58
C LEU A 312 -18.12 9.76 10.44
N LEU A 313 -18.66 9.70 9.21
CA LEU A 313 -17.91 9.28 8.04
C LEU A 313 -16.77 10.26 7.72
N VAL A 314 -17.03 11.58 7.82
CA VAL A 314 -15.96 12.59 7.70
C VAL A 314 -14.94 12.44 8.84
N ALA A 315 -15.39 12.24 10.07
CA ALA A 315 -14.49 12.02 11.21
C ALA A 315 -13.61 10.76 11.02
N TYR A 316 -14.15 9.67 10.47
CA TYR A 316 -13.38 8.48 10.08
C TYR A 316 -12.29 8.81 9.06
N VAL A 317 -12.62 9.52 7.99
CA VAL A 317 -11.66 9.91 6.96
C VAL A 317 -10.53 10.76 7.55
N LEU A 318 -10.84 11.69 8.43
CA LEU A 318 -9.87 12.60 9.05
C LEU A 318 -9.03 11.94 10.15
N THR A 319 -9.56 10.94 10.86
CA THR A 319 -8.83 10.27 11.94
C THR A 319 -8.11 9.03 11.45
N PHE A 320 -8.85 8.04 10.97
CA PHE A 320 -8.30 6.78 10.47
C PHE A 320 -7.54 7.00 9.15
N GLY A 321 -8.16 7.73 8.19
CA GLY A 321 -7.56 7.99 6.89
C GLY A 321 -6.20 8.68 6.99
N LEU A 322 -6.09 9.80 7.72
CA LEU A 322 -4.82 10.53 7.87
C LEU A 322 -3.70 9.66 8.47
N SER A 323 -4.05 8.73 9.36
CA SER A 323 -3.04 7.90 10.04
C SER A 323 -2.55 6.71 9.21
N LEU A 324 -3.29 6.27 8.17
CA LEU A 324 -2.98 5.06 7.38
C LEU A 324 -1.58 5.05 6.76
N GLY A 325 -1.16 6.15 6.13
CA GLY A 325 0.09 6.23 5.38
C GLY A 325 1.33 6.62 6.20
N SER A 326 1.16 7.05 7.45
CA SER A 326 2.20 7.79 8.18
C SER A 326 3.32 6.93 8.76
N ARG A 327 3.03 5.71 9.19
CA ARG A 327 3.94 4.89 10.04
C ARG A 327 5.08 4.25 9.27
N GLY A 328 4.80 3.78 8.04
CA GLY A 328 5.82 3.14 7.20
C GLY A 328 7.07 4.00 7.02
N PRO A 329 6.97 5.25 6.51
CA PRO A 329 8.10 6.16 6.37
C PRO A 329 8.79 6.50 7.69
N LEU A 330 8.05 6.67 8.80
CA LEU A 330 8.62 6.98 10.10
C LEU A 330 9.49 5.82 10.62
N ILE A 331 9.02 4.59 10.53
CA ILE A 331 9.78 3.40 10.96
C ILE A 331 10.94 3.14 10.01
N ALA A 332 10.77 3.29 8.70
CA ALA A 332 11.84 3.14 7.73
C ALA A 332 12.95 4.17 7.93
N SER A 333 12.62 5.42 8.27
CA SER A 333 13.61 6.45 8.59
C SER A 333 14.40 6.14 9.85
N LEU A 334 13.79 5.46 10.83
CA LEU A 334 14.46 4.98 12.02
C LEU A 334 15.42 3.83 11.69
N ALA A 335 14.99 2.85 10.89
CA ALA A 335 15.85 1.78 10.41
C ALA A 335 17.09 2.33 9.68
N GLY A 336 16.91 3.40 8.87
CA GLY A 336 18.00 4.07 8.17
C GLY A 336 19.03 4.74 9.08
N ARG A 337 18.62 5.17 10.28
CA ARG A 337 19.56 5.73 11.29
C ARG A 337 20.33 4.66 12.04
N ILE A 338 19.70 3.52 12.33
CA ILE A 338 20.31 2.42 13.11
C ILE A 338 21.21 1.58 12.20
N TYR A 339 20.72 1.24 11.01
CA TYR A 339 21.32 0.29 10.09
C TYR A 339 21.83 0.98 8.80
N ALA A 340 22.67 1.99 8.93
CA ALA A 340 23.23 2.68 7.77
C ALA A 340 24.09 1.74 6.89
N GLY A 341 24.19 2.05 5.60
CA GLY A 341 25.06 1.36 4.63
C GLY A 341 24.36 0.20 3.89
N ALA A 342 25.18 -0.75 3.38
CA ALA A 342 24.72 -1.82 2.48
C ALA A 342 23.69 -2.78 3.11
N VAL A 343 23.63 -2.86 4.44
CA VAL A 343 22.69 -3.75 5.14
C VAL A 343 21.27 -3.17 5.20
N LEU A 344 21.11 -1.86 5.07
CA LEU A 344 19.82 -1.17 5.21
C LEU A 344 18.74 -1.76 4.29
N GLY A 345 19.08 -2.02 3.03
CA GLY A 345 18.14 -2.60 2.08
C GLY A 345 17.61 -3.98 2.51
N ARG A 346 18.48 -4.81 3.10
CA ARG A 346 18.11 -6.13 3.61
C ARG A 346 17.25 -6.04 4.86
N VAL A 347 17.56 -5.10 5.76
CA VAL A 347 16.77 -4.81 6.96
C VAL A 347 15.38 -4.31 6.58
N LEU A 348 15.29 -3.34 5.67
CA LEU A 348 13.99 -2.86 5.19
C LEU A 348 13.18 -3.97 4.51
N GLY A 349 13.84 -4.83 3.71
CA GLY A 349 13.20 -6.02 3.12
C GLY A 349 12.62 -6.96 4.19
N PHE A 350 13.37 -7.22 5.27
CA PHE A 350 12.90 -8.02 6.39
C PHE A 350 11.71 -7.39 7.12
N LEU A 351 11.75 -6.08 7.35
CA LEU A 351 10.63 -5.35 7.96
C LEU A 351 9.36 -5.36 7.08
N LEU A 352 9.52 -5.30 5.75
CA LEU A 352 8.41 -5.43 4.81
C LEU A 352 7.75 -6.81 4.83
N ILE A 353 8.49 -7.88 5.18
CA ILE A 353 7.90 -9.21 5.43
C ILE A 353 6.97 -9.13 6.65
N GLY A 354 7.39 -8.44 7.73
CA GLY A 354 6.52 -8.19 8.89
C GLY A 354 5.24 -7.44 8.51
N MET A 355 5.36 -6.42 7.65
CA MET A 355 4.20 -5.69 7.13
C MET A 355 3.27 -6.59 6.32
N GLY A 356 3.81 -7.34 5.36
CA GLY A 356 3.03 -8.22 4.48
C GLY A 356 2.34 -9.36 5.22
N THR A 357 3.05 -10.02 6.15
CA THR A 357 2.46 -11.08 6.98
C THR A 357 1.41 -10.54 7.95
N GLY A 358 1.62 -9.36 8.52
CA GLY A 358 0.63 -8.67 9.37
C GLY A 358 -0.61 -8.27 8.57
N THR A 359 -0.44 -7.78 7.34
CA THR A 359 -1.55 -7.47 6.42
C THR A 359 -2.35 -8.73 6.07
N ALA A 360 -1.66 -9.80 5.75
CA ALA A 360 -2.29 -11.08 5.39
C ALA A 360 -3.06 -11.67 6.57
N PHE A 361 -2.42 -11.72 7.75
CA PHE A 361 -3.06 -12.21 8.97
C PHE A 361 -4.27 -11.35 9.34
N GLY A 362 -4.12 -10.00 9.33
CA GLY A 362 -5.22 -9.09 9.64
C GLY A 362 -6.39 -9.26 8.70
N SER A 363 -6.14 -9.32 7.39
CA SER A 363 -7.18 -9.49 6.38
C SER A 363 -7.96 -10.79 6.55
N TRP A 364 -7.25 -11.91 6.72
CA TRP A 364 -7.86 -13.22 6.91
C TRP A 364 -8.61 -13.33 8.22
N ILE A 365 -7.96 -13.00 9.36
CA ILE A 365 -8.59 -13.09 10.68
C ILE A 365 -9.80 -12.18 10.81
N GLY A 366 -9.78 -11.02 10.11
CA GLY A 366 -10.91 -10.10 10.07
C GLY A 366 -12.15 -10.72 9.44
N GLY A 367 -12.00 -11.51 8.40
CA GLY A 367 -13.09 -12.30 7.80
C GLY A 367 -13.60 -13.39 8.73
N GLU A 368 -12.67 -14.20 9.29
CA GLU A 368 -12.98 -15.29 10.23
C GLU A 368 -13.76 -14.80 11.46
N LEU A 369 -13.32 -13.68 12.05
CA LEU A 369 -14.01 -13.11 13.21
C LEU A 369 -15.42 -12.65 12.85
N HIS A 370 -15.59 -12.06 11.68
CA HIS A 370 -16.92 -11.65 11.21
C HIS A 370 -17.83 -12.86 11.00
N ASP A 371 -17.35 -13.92 10.36
CA ASP A 371 -18.15 -15.12 10.04
C ASP A 371 -18.56 -15.90 11.31
N HIS A 372 -17.68 -15.95 12.34
CA HIS A 372 -17.96 -16.67 13.58
C HIS A 372 -18.74 -15.84 14.63
N VAL A 373 -18.50 -14.53 14.70
CA VAL A 373 -19.11 -13.67 15.75
C VAL A 373 -20.36 -12.96 15.24
N GLY A 374 -20.54 -12.88 13.92
CA GLY A 374 -21.71 -12.22 13.30
C GLY A 374 -21.65 -10.70 13.36
N GLY A 375 -20.45 -10.11 13.29
CA GLY A 375 -20.27 -8.65 13.27
C GLY A 375 -18.83 -8.20 13.45
N TYR A 376 -18.63 -6.89 13.54
CA TYR A 376 -17.29 -6.28 13.55
C TYR A 376 -16.70 -6.00 14.94
N GLN A 377 -17.43 -6.32 16.02
CA GLN A 377 -17.00 -6.01 17.39
C GLN A 377 -15.64 -6.67 17.72
N ALA A 378 -15.48 -7.95 17.38
CA ALA A 378 -14.23 -8.67 17.57
C ALA A 378 -13.09 -8.07 16.75
N ASN A 379 -13.38 -7.61 15.53
CA ASN A 379 -12.41 -6.95 14.65
C ASN A 379 -11.89 -5.64 15.27
N PHE A 380 -12.78 -4.83 15.88
CA PHE A 380 -12.39 -3.62 16.58
C PHE A 380 -11.52 -3.91 17.81
N ILE A 381 -11.86 -4.94 18.59
CA ILE A 381 -11.08 -5.36 19.77
C ILE A 381 -9.66 -5.79 19.34
N VAL A 382 -9.56 -6.62 18.30
CA VAL A 382 -8.25 -7.05 17.75
C VAL A 382 -7.46 -5.85 17.25
N ALA A 383 -8.10 -4.92 16.52
CA ALA A 383 -7.45 -3.72 16.02
C ALA A 383 -6.91 -2.84 17.16
N TRP A 384 -7.70 -2.54 18.20
CA TRP A 384 -7.27 -1.76 19.36
C TRP A 384 -6.16 -2.45 20.15
N THR A 385 -6.26 -3.76 20.36
CA THR A 385 -5.23 -4.55 21.05
C THR A 385 -3.91 -4.50 20.27
N ALA A 386 -3.97 -4.71 18.95
CA ALA A 386 -2.79 -4.65 18.09
C ALA A 386 -2.14 -3.25 18.06
N ILE A 387 -2.95 -2.17 18.09
CA ILE A 387 -2.45 -0.78 18.21
C ILE A 387 -1.75 -0.57 19.55
N ALA A 388 -2.34 -1.00 20.66
CA ALA A 388 -1.77 -0.85 21.99
C ALA A 388 -0.42 -1.61 22.08
N LEU A 389 -0.38 -2.84 21.57
CA LEU A 389 0.84 -3.64 21.54
C LEU A 389 1.90 -3.04 20.59
N ALA A 390 1.51 -2.46 19.44
CA ALA A 390 2.44 -1.79 18.54
C ALA A 390 3.02 -0.49 19.13
N LEU A 391 2.27 0.18 20.00
CA LEU A 391 2.72 1.39 20.68
C LEU A 391 3.65 1.09 21.87
N ALA A 392 3.48 -0.06 22.53
CA ALA A 392 4.22 -0.43 23.76
C ALA A 392 5.75 -0.35 23.60
N PRO A 393 6.41 -0.85 22.54
CA PRO A 393 7.87 -0.79 22.40
C PRO A 393 8.43 0.64 22.41
N TRP A 394 7.68 1.62 21.89
CA TRP A 394 8.10 3.04 21.85
C TRP A 394 8.15 3.68 23.24
N TRP A 395 7.43 3.13 24.20
CA TRP A 395 7.37 3.63 25.57
C TRP A 395 8.14 2.77 26.57
N LEU A 396 8.28 1.47 26.32
CA LEU A 396 8.91 0.52 27.24
C LEU A 396 10.40 0.30 26.92
N SER A 397 10.81 0.29 25.65
CA SER A 397 12.21 0.09 25.28
C SER A 397 13.06 1.33 25.57
N LYS A 398 14.14 1.13 26.36
CA LYS A 398 15.12 2.19 26.64
C LYS A 398 15.85 2.64 25.36
N GLU A 399 16.04 1.76 24.41
CA GLU A 399 16.73 2.01 23.13
C GLU A 399 15.88 2.88 22.21
N LEU A 400 14.59 2.54 22.05
CA LEU A 400 13.67 3.32 21.20
C LEU A 400 13.28 4.68 21.81
N ARG A 401 13.43 4.85 23.15
CA ARG A 401 13.20 6.14 23.80
C ARG A 401 14.28 7.18 23.49
N ARG A 402 15.51 6.75 23.22
CA ARG A 402 16.67 7.62 23.01
C ARG A 402 16.84 8.06 21.54
N LEU A 403 16.08 7.46 20.64
CA LEU A 403 16.04 7.72 19.19
C LEU A 403 14.90 8.65 18.78
#